data_16c9140c837f5e79177e7f2cf171ea66
#
_entry.id   16c9140c837f5e79177e7f2cf171ea66
#
_cell.length_a   1.000
_cell.length_b   1.000
_cell.length_c   1.000
_cell.angle_alpha   90.00
_cell.angle_beta   90.00
_cell.angle_gamma   90.00
#
_symmetry.space_group_name_H-M   'P 1'
#
loop_
_entity.id
_entity.type
_entity.pdbx_description
1 polymer ?
#
loop_
_entity_poly.entity_id
_entity_poly.type
_entity_poly.pdbx_seq_one_letter_code
_entity_poly.pdbx_strand_id
1 'polypeptide(L)'
;MRIAFLFLSVAIVLITVEGAATQRPPISDDALNMALRDRRYLMRQLKCALGEATCDPVGRRLKALAPLVLRGSCPQCSPQEHRQIQRVLSHVQQNFPREWAKIVKQNTGAF
;
A
#
# COMPACT_ATOMS: atom_id res chain seq x y z
N MET A 1 15.05 -36.21 26.32
CA MET A 1 15.62 -35.96 24.99
C MET A 1 14.57 -35.89 23.88
N ARG A 2 13.68 -36.87 23.78
CA ARG A 2 12.64 -36.90 22.73
C ARG A 2 11.68 -35.73 22.81
N ILE A 3 11.37 -35.27 24.00
CA ILE A 3 10.46 -34.15 24.23
C ILE A 3 11.04 -32.84 23.67
N ALA A 4 12.36 -32.62 23.80
CA ALA A 4 13.03 -31.45 23.29
C ALA A 4 12.95 -31.31 21.77
N PHE A 5 13.04 -32.44 21.05
CA PHE A 5 12.88 -32.42 19.58
C PHE A 5 11.49 -32.03 19.16
N LEU A 6 10.46 -32.48 19.88
CA LEU A 6 9.09 -32.14 19.59
C LEU A 6 8.83 -30.62 19.77
N PHE A 7 9.38 -30.02 20.81
CA PHE A 7 9.27 -28.58 21.02
C PHE A 7 9.94 -27.78 19.93
N LEU A 8 11.12 -28.19 19.48
CA LEU A 8 11.82 -27.51 18.38
C LEU A 8 11.02 -27.57 17.09
N SER A 9 10.42 -28.69 16.76
CA SER A 9 9.59 -28.85 15.57
C SER A 9 8.39 -27.93 15.59
N VAL A 10 7.71 -27.81 16.74
CA VAL A 10 6.56 -26.94 16.90
C VAL A 10 6.98 -25.47 16.74
N ALA A 11 8.11 -25.08 17.31
CA ALA A 11 8.61 -23.71 17.21
C ALA A 11 8.89 -23.32 15.75
N ILE A 12 9.47 -24.21 14.97
CA ILE A 12 9.75 -23.99 13.54
C ILE A 12 8.45 -23.78 12.76
N VAL A 13 7.44 -24.60 13.03
CA VAL A 13 6.14 -24.47 12.36
C VAL A 13 5.48 -23.13 12.67
N LEU A 14 5.54 -22.67 13.92
CA LEU A 14 4.98 -21.38 14.32
C LEU A 14 5.66 -20.23 13.58
N ILE A 15 6.98 -20.24 13.46
CA ILE A 15 7.73 -19.22 12.73
C ILE A 15 7.30 -19.16 11.27
N THR A 16 7.12 -20.32 10.63
CA THR A 16 6.68 -20.42 9.24
C THR A 16 5.29 -19.81 9.05
N VAL A 17 4.37 -20.06 9.98
CA VAL A 17 3.01 -19.50 9.92
C VAL A 17 3.03 -17.98 10.05
N GLU A 18 3.82 -17.44 10.97
CA GLU A 18 3.95 -15.99 11.14
C GLU A 18 4.51 -15.34 9.87
N GLY A 19 5.53 -15.89 9.26
CA GLY A 19 6.09 -15.40 8.02
C GLY A 19 5.08 -15.35 6.89
N ALA A 20 4.24 -16.35 6.77
CA ALA A 20 3.19 -16.41 5.75
C ALA A 20 2.09 -15.37 6.01
N ALA A 21 1.77 -15.09 7.26
CA ALA A 21 0.71 -14.16 7.64
C ALA A 21 1.05 -12.69 7.35
N THR A 22 2.32 -12.34 7.20
CA THR A 22 2.74 -10.94 6.95
C THR A 22 2.66 -10.54 5.48
N GLN A 23 2.53 -11.51 4.57
CA GLN A 23 2.44 -11.23 3.15
C GLN A 23 0.99 -11.06 2.72
N ARG A 24 0.64 -9.87 2.29
CA ARG A 24 -0.68 -9.59 1.73
C ARG A 24 -0.60 -9.63 0.22
N PRO A 25 -1.53 -10.35 -0.46
CA PRO A 25 -1.60 -10.28 -1.91
C PRO A 25 -2.02 -8.87 -2.35
N PRO A 26 -1.48 -8.35 -3.45
CA PRO A 26 -1.95 -7.10 -4.01
C PRO A 26 -3.39 -7.24 -4.50
N ILE A 27 -4.11 -6.13 -4.61
CA ILE A 27 -5.45 -6.14 -5.18
C ILE A 27 -5.35 -6.49 -6.68
N SER A 28 -6.43 -7.06 -7.23
CA SER A 28 -6.47 -7.38 -8.65
C SER A 28 -6.57 -6.10 -9.48
N ASP A 29 -6.12 -6.18 -10.75
CA ASP A 29 -6.24 -5.04 -11.66
C ASP A 29 -7.70 -4.66 -11.92
N ASP A 30 -8.62 -5.63 -11.93
CA ASP A 30 -10.05 -5.36 -12.05
C ASP A 30 -10.58 -4.57 -10.87
N ALA A 31 -10.20 -4.95 -9.65
CA ALA A 31 -10.59 -4.22 -8.45
C ALA A 31 -10.02 -2.79 -8.48
N LEU A 32 -8.78 -2.63 -8.94
CA LEU A 32 -8.17 -1.32 -9.10
C LEU A 32 -8.92 -0.47 -10.12
N ASN A 33 -9.29 -1.05 -11.27
CA ASN A 33 -10.06 -0.34 -12.30
C ASN A 33 -11.40 0.15 -11.76
N MET A 34 -12.10 -0.67 -10.98
CA MET A 34 -13.36 -0.28 -10.35
C MET A 34 -13.15 0.84 -9.34
N ALA A 35 -12.12 0.76 -8.53
CA ALA A 35 -11.79 1.78 -7.54
C ALA A 35 -11.48 3.13 -8.23
N LEU A 36 -10.75 3.12 -9.34
CA LEU A 36 -10.41 4.34 -10.07
C LEU A 36 -11.63 5.00 -10.71
N ARG A 37 -12.69 4.26 -10.96
CA ARG A 37 -13.96 4.80 -11.48
C ARG A 37 -14.87 5.35 -10.38
N ASP A 38 -14.63 4.96 -9.13
CA ASP A 38 -15.43 5.39 -7.99
C ASP A 38 -14.83 6.65 -7.38
N ARG A 39 -15.36 7.80 -7.78
CA ARG A 39 -14.85 9.10 -7.35
C ARG A 39 -14.96 9.30 -5.84
N ARG A 40 -16.03 8.84 -5.21
CA ARG A 40 -16.22 8.96 -3.76
C ARG A 40 -15.19 8.14 -3.00
N TYR A 41 -14.98 6.91 -3.46
CA TYR A 41 -13.98 6.03 -2.87
C TYR A 41 -12.59 6.65 -2.96
N LEU A 42 -12.20 7.12 -4.15
CA LEU A 42 -10.91 7.78 -4.34
C LEU A 42 -10.76 9.02 -3.49
N MET A 43 -11.79 9.84 -3.37
CA MET A 43 -11.72 11.06 -2.56
C MET A 43 -11.46 10.71 -1.09
N ARG A 44 -12.09 9.66 -0.56
CA ARG A 44 -11.84 9.20 0.81
C ARG A 44 -10.40 8.71 0.98
N GLN A 45 -9.87 8.00 -0.02
CA GLN A 45 -8.48 7.53 0.01
C GLN A 45 -7.50 8.71 -0.04
N LEU A 46 -7.78 9.70 -0.84
CA LEU A 46 -6.96 10.91 -0.92
C LEU A 46 -6.96 11.70 0.39
N LYS A 47 -8.13 11.86 1.00
CA LYS A 47 -8.22 12.51 2.32
C LYS A 47 -7.45 11.73 3.38
N CYS A 48 -7.54 10.41 3.34
CA CYS A 48 -6.74 9.55 4.20
C CYS A 48 -5.25 9.79 4.00
N ALA A 49 -4.79 9.77 2.74
CA ALA A 49 -3.39 9.99 2.41
C ALA A 49 -2.90 11.37 2.84
N LEU A 50 -3.76 12.39 2.81
CA LEU A 50 -3.44 13.75 3.25
C LEU A 50 -3.55 13.95 4.76
N GLY A 51 -3.96 12.92 5.51
CA GLY A 51 -4.14 13.04 6.96
C GLY A 51 -5.44 13.70 7.38
N GLU A 52 -6.39 13.87 6.45
CA GLU A 52 -7.66 14.57 6.69
C GLU A 52 -8.80 13.62 7.08
N ALA A 53 -8.60 12.31 6.94
CA ALA A 53 -9.60 11.30 7.25
C ALA A 53 -8.93 10.00 7.71
N THR A 54 -9.73 9.15 8.37
CA THR A 54 -9.27 7.84 8.83
C THR A 54 -9.00 6.93 7.63
N CYS A 55 -7.90 6.17 7.70
CA CYS A 55 -7.51 5.24 6.66
C CYS A 55 -8.07 3.85 6.91
N ASP A 56 -8.59 3.20 5.86
CA ASP A 56 -8.80 1.76 5.85
C ASP A 56 -7.47 1.04 5.57
N PRO A 57 -7.42 -0.32 5.59
CA PRO A 57 -6.18 -1.04 5.33
C PRO A 57 -5.53 -0.71 3.98
N VAL A 58 -6.32 -0.54 2.92
CA VAL A 58 -5.82 -0.17 1.59
C VAL A 58 -5.23 1.24 1.62
N GLY A 59 -5.94 2.17 2.24
CA GLY A 59 -5.49 3.56 2.36
C GLY A 59 -4.21 3.69 3.18
N ARG A 60 -4.09 2.92 4.27
CA ARG A 60 -2.86 2.92 5.07
C ARG A 60 -1.65 2.44 4.27
N ARG A 61 -1.84 1.40 3.46
CA ARG A 61 -0.78 0.88 2.60
C ARG A 61 -0.38 1.90 1.54
N LEU A 62 -1.35 2.48 0.88
CA LEU A 62 -1.12 3.52 -0.13
C LEU A 62 -0.39 4.73 0.47
N LYS A 63 -0.84 5.20 1.64
CA LYS A 63 -0.20 6.31 2.33
C LYS A 63 1.26 6.03 2.67
N ALA A 64 1.57 4.78 3.05
CA ALA A 64 2.94 4.38 3.38
C ALA A 64 3.83 4.26 2.15
N LEU A 65 3.32 3.74 1.04
CA LEU A 65 4.12 3.38 -0.13
C LEU A 65 4.16 4.46 -1.22
N ALA A 66 3.11 5.28 -1.35
CA ALA A 66 3.05 6.28 -2.40
C ALA A 66 4.23 7.26 -2.38
N PRO A 67 4.69 7.78 -1.22
CA PRO A 67 5.87 8.63 -1.19
C PRO A 67 7.13 7.95 -1.72
N LEU A 68 7.28 6.65 -1.46
CA LEU A 68 8.43 5.88 -1.93
C LEU A 68 8.38 5.68 -3.44
N VAL A 69 7.20 5.40 -3.99
CA VAL A 69 7.01 5.27 -5.43
C VAL A 69 7.28 6.60 -6.12
N LEU A 70 6.84 7.72 -5.54
CA LEU A 70 7.12 9.05 -6.08
C LEU A 70 8.62 9.36 -6.14
N ARG A 71 9.40 8.86 -5.17
CA ARG A 71 10.86 8.99 -5.18
C ARG A 71 11.53 8.05 -6.17
N GLY A 72 10.80 7.08 -6.74
CA GLY A 72 11.35 6.05 -7.60
C GLY A 72 12.05 4.92 -6.86
N SER A 73 11.85 4.78 -5.56
CA SER A 73 12.49 3.74 -4.74
C SER A 73 11.50 3.19 -3.71
N CYS A 74 10.93 2.04 -4.01
CA CYS A 74 10.04 1.32 -3.10
C CYS A 74 10.48 -0.14 -2.98
N PRO A 75 11.46 -0.44 -2.10
CA PRO A 75 11.93 -1.81 -1.96
C PRO A 75 10.87 -2.76 -1.39
N GLN A 76 9.88 -2.25 -0.64
CA GLN A 76 8.78 -3.05 -0.10
C GLN A 76 7.70 -3.36 -1.13
N CYS A 77 7.70 -2.68 -2.28
CA CYS A 77 6.70 -2.90 -3.30
C CYS A 77 7.04 -4.12 -4.15
N SER A 78 6.05 -4.97 -4.43
CA SER A 78 6.18 -5.93 -5.52
C SER A 78 6.15 -5.18 -6.85
N PRO A 79 6.62 -5.77 -7.95
CA PRO A 79 6.51 -5.14 -9.27
C PRO A 79 5.08 -4.77 -9.64
N GLN A 80 4.11 -5.62 -9.29
CA GLN A 80 2.69 -5.35 -9.54
C GLN A 80 2.19 -4.18 -8.68
N GLU A 81 2.52 -4.17 -7.40
CA GLU A 81 2.12 -3.11 -6.48
C GLU A 81 2.70 -1.77 -6.91
N HIS A 82 3.96 -1.75 -7.32
CA HIS A 82 4.61 -0.54 -7.83
C HIS A 82 3.87 0.03 -9.04
N ARG A 83 3.53 -0.81 -10.01
CA ARG A 83 2.77 -0.39 -11.19
C ARG A 83 1.37 0.12 -10.83
N GLN A 84 0.70 -0.56 -9.90
CA GLN A 84 -0.63 -0.15 -9.45
C GLN A 84 -0.59 1.22 -8.78
N ILE A 85 0.39 1.47 -7.92
CA ILE A 85 0.55 2.77 -7.26
C ILE A 85 0.88 3.86 -8.26
N GLN A 86 1.77 3.61 -9.22
CA GLN A 86 2.05 4.56 -10.30
C GLN A 86 0.80 4.93 -11.08
N ARG A 87 -0.05 3.94 -11.34
CA ARG A 87 -1.30 4.15 -12.04
C ARG A 87 -2.27 5.01 -11.23
N VAL A 88 -2.37 4.76 -9.94
CA VAL A 88 -3.20 5.58 -9.03
C VAL A 88 -2.70 7.02 -9.01
N LEU A 89 -1.39 7.22 -8.85
CA LEU A 89 -0.81 8.55 -8.80
C LEU A 89 -1.01 9.32 -10.10
N SER A 90 -0.85 8.67 -11.24
CA SER A 90 -1.11 9.26 -12.55
C SER A 90 -2.57 9.67 -12.71
N HIS A 91 -3.49 8.81 -12.28
CA HIS A 91 -4.93 9.10 -12.31
C HIS A 91 -5.28 10.32 -11.43
N VAL A 92 -4.71 10.39 -10.24
CA VAL A 92 -4.92 11.51 -9.31
C VAL A 92 -4.38 12.81 -9.91
N GLN A 93 -3.21 12.77 -10.50
CA GLN A 93 -2.61 13.94 -11.14
C GLN A 93 -3.52 14.51 -12.23
N GLN A 94 -4.15 13.64 -13.02
CA GLN A 94 -5.00 14.04 -14.14
C GLN A 94 -6.40 14.46 -13.72
N ASN A 95 -6.96 13.83 -12.69
CA ASN A 95 -8.38 13.96 -12.36
C ASN A 95 -8.64 14.67 -11.03
N PHE A 96 -7.63 14.83 -10.18
CA PHE A 96 -7.74 15.45 -8.87
C PHE A 96 -6.59 16.44 -8.67
N PRO A 97 -6.53 17.50 -9.48
CA PRO A 97 -5.37 18.41 -9.46
C PRO A 97 -5.16 19.14 -8.14
N ARG A 98 -6.23 19.45 -7.41
CA ARG A 98 -6.12 20.11 -6.09
C ARG A 98 -5.47 19.19 -5.06
N GLU A 99 -5.96 17.97 -5.01
CA GLU A 99 -5.44 16.95 -4.09
C GLU A 99 -4.03 16.56 -4.47
N TRP A 100 -3.75 16.47 -5.76
CA TRP A 100 -2.40 16.22 -6.26
C TRP A 100 -1.42 17.30 -5.81
N ALA A 101 -1.81 18.55 -5.91
CA ALA A 101 -0.97 19.67 -5.45
C ALA A 101 -0.65 19.57 -3.96
N LYS A 102 -1.64 19.17 -3.14
CA LYS A 102 -1.44 18.96 -1.71
C LYS A 102 -0.48 17.79 -1.45
N ILE A 103 -0.62 16.70 -2.19
CA ILE A 103 0.27 15.53 -2.07
C ILE A 103 1.71 15.92 -2.38
N VAL A 104 1.93 16.63 -3.47
CA VAL A 104 3.26 17.09 -3.87
C VAL A 104 3.85 18.01 -2.80
N LYS A 105 3.04 18.93 -2.27
CA LYS A 105 3.48 19.86 -1.23
C LYS A 105 3.90 19.13 0.06
N GLN A 106 3.10 18.13 0.49
CA GLN A 106 3.42 17.35 1.69
C GLN A 106 4.69 16.52 1.52
N ASN A 107 5.02 16.15 0.28
CA ASN A 107 6.18 15.32 -0.02
C ASN A 107 7.34 16.15 -0.59
N THR A 108 7.29 17.47 -0.49
CA THR A 108 8.40 18.34 -0.87
C THR A 108 9.62 18.00 -0.03
N GLY A 109 10.76 17.76 -0.67
CA GLY A 109 11.94 17.26 -0.01
C GLY A 109 12.08 15.74 -0.09
N ALA A 110 11.01 15.03 -0.48
CA ALA A 110 11.05 13.60 -0.77
C ALA A 110 11.40 13.32 -2.25
N PHE A 111 11.32 14.32 -3.08
CA PHE A 111 11.60 14.24 -4.52
C PHE A 111 13.03 14.66 -4.83
#